data_479501e437a57ea18c4fe65ab767920c
#
_entry.id   479501e437a57ea18c4fe65ab767920c
#
_cell.length_a   1.000
_cell.length_b   1.000
_cell.length_c   1.000
_cell.angle_alpha   90.00
_cell.angle_beta   90.00
_cell.angle_gamma   90.00
#
_symmetry.space_group_name_H-M   'P 1'
#
loop_
_entity.id
_entity.type
_entity.pdbx_description
1 polymer ?
#
loop_
_entity_poly.entity_id
_entity_poly.type
_entity_poly.pdbx_seq_one_letter_code
_entity_poly.pdbx_strand_id
1 'polypeptide(L)'
;EAGAEILWEPGCRYLTEGFRIANKGNLALKWKAQVNKGTTAANEGNFDLLDVIDFYLVTKAADGTETETALDEFTGNLKKTETSDVYYIKGVMQTTAGNDYQGLTLDGITITVVATQDTVENDSFNNQYDKDAEYPILVTTGDELQAIVSNATAPVNIVLTNSITTNNFVIPADKDVTLDLNGRTVTNAGSHTILNKGHLTLKDSSADKSGQIISLKGNTAALRNGDNAVCVVEGGTISRDGANGNTWHVVENFGKMTFNGGKVVLKNGNGFAITNGWNYFDPGASTTHAVMEINALELDTDSSGIKKCRYGDLTVND
;
A
#
# COMPACT_ATOMS: atom_id res chain seq x y z
N GLU A 1 -5.35 24.11 10.16
CA GLU A 1 -3.97 24.19 9.65
C GLU A 1 -3.29 22.85 9.90
N ALA A 2 -2.54 22.36 8.92
CA ALA A 2 -1.78 21.12 9.09
C ALA A 2 -0.78 21.30 10.27
N GLY A 3 -0.86 20.40 11.28
CA GLY A 3 -0.03 20.45 12.47
C GLY A 3 -0.62 21.23 13.64
N ALA A 4 -1.89 21.66 13.56
CA ALA A 4 -2.56 22.18 14.74
C ALA A 4 -2.92 21.05 15.70
N GLU A 5 -2.54 21.19 16.96
CA GLU A 5 -2.94 20.25 18.02
C GLU A 5 -4.44 20.38 18.28
N ILE A 6 -5.15 19.24 18.22
CA ILE A 6 -6.58 19.18 18.52
C ILE A 6 -6.75 18.75 19.96
N LEU A 7 -7.30 19.64 20.79
CA LEU A 7 -7.63 19.33 22.17
C LEU A 7 -9.05 18.74 22.24
N TRP A 8 -9.13 17.46 22.54
CA TRP A 8 -10.40 16.77 22.67
C TRP A 8 -10.98 16.96 24.07
N GLU A 9 -12.14 17.59 24.15
CA GLU A 9 -12.93 17.75 25.37
C GLU A 9 -14.35 17.22 25.16
N PRO A 10 -15.00 16.65 26.18
CA PRO A 10 -16.36 16.14 26.06
C PRO A 10 -17.34 17.16 25.44
N GLY A 11 -17.99 16.79 24.35
CA GLY A 11 -18.91 17.63 23.61
C GLY A 11 -18.26 18.59 22.58
N CYS A 12 -16.93 18.62 22.48
CA CYS A 12 -16.27 19.40 21.44
C CYS A 12 -16.48 18.77 20.05
N ARG A 13 -16.37 19.61 19.03
CA ARG A 13 -16.48 19.20 17.64
C ARG A 13 -15.45 19.91 16.79
N TYR A 14 -14.82 19.17 15.90
CA TYR A 14 -13.83 19.69 14.94
C TYR A 14 -14.22 19.31 13.53
N LEU A 15 -13.96 20.20 12.59
CA LEU A 15 -14.22 20.01 11.17
C LEU A 15 -12.90 20.20 10.42
N THR A 16 -12.59 19.29 9.51
CA THR A 16 -11.41 19.43 8.63
C THR A 16 -11.57 20.58 7.64
N GLU A 17 -10.50 20.94 6.96
CA GLU A 17 -10.61 21.69 5.72
C GLU A 17 -11.38 20.86 4.68
N GLY A 18 -12.06 21.55 3.77
CA GLY A 18 -12.83 20.91 2.71
C GLY A 18 -11.94 20.27 1.67
N PHE A 19 -12.28 19.08 1.23
CA PHE A 19 -11.61 18.38 0.15
C PHE A 19 -12.58 17.98 -0.97
N ARG A 20 -12.03 17.68 -2.16
CA ARG A 20 -12.80 17.23 -3.33
C ARG A 20 -12.10 16.04 -3.95
N ILE A 21 -12.89 15.19 -4.60
CA ILE A 21 -12.39 14.10 -5.43
C ILE A 21 -12.56 14.54 -6.89
N ALA A 22 -11.48 14.48 -7.66
CA ALA A 22 -11.48 14.89 -9.06
C ALA A 22 -11.11 13.72 -9.96
N ASN A 23 -11.96 13.43 -10.95
CA ASN A 23 -11.64 12.51 -12.02
C ASN A 23 -10.83 13.26 -13.09
N LYS A 24 -9.53 12.98 -13.16
CA LYS A 24 -8.63 13.52 -14.19
C LYS A 24 -8.50 12.61 -15.42
N GLY A 25 -9.17 11.46 -15.39
CA GLY A 25 -9.18 10.50 -16.47
C GLY A 25 -10.17 10.84 -17.58
N ASN A 26 -10.13 10.06 -18.63
CA ASN A 26 -11.00 10.16 -19.81
C ASN A 26 -12.24 9.24 -19.75
N LEU A 27 -12.37 8.44 -18.70
CA LEU A 27 -13.49 7.52 -18.49
C LEU A 27 -14.25 7.91 -17.20
N ALA A 28 -15.51 7.54 -17.11
CA ALA A 28 -16.27 7.65 -15.88
C ALA A 28 -15.70 6.68 -14.82
N LEU A 29 -15.76 7.09 -13.56
CA LEU A 29 -15.30 6.26 -12.46
C LEU A 29 -16.34 6.23 -11.33
N LYS A 30 -16.37 5.12 -10.64
CA LYS A 30 -16.97 4.99 -9.31
C LYS A 30 -15.83 5.02 -8.28
N TRP A 31 -16.06 5.65 -7.15
CA TRP A 31 -15.06 5.78 -6.10
C TRP A 31 -15.66 5.42 -4.74
N LYS A 32 -14.79 4.99 -3.86
CA LYS A 32 -15.05 4.70 -2.45
C LYS A 32 -13.98 5.37 -1.61
N ALA A 33 -14.37 6.07 -0.57
CA ALA A 33 -13.44 6.63 0.40
C ALA A 33 -13.57 5.90 1.73
N GLN A 34 -12.43 5.60 2.32
CA GLN A 34 -12.31 5.07 3.66
C GLN A 34 -11.51 6.05 4.51
N VAL A 35 -12.01 6.37 5.68
CA VAL A 35 -11.28 7.13 6.67
C VAL A 35 -10.58 6.16 7.61
N ASN A 36 -9.27 6.26 7.66
CA ASN A 36 -8.51 5.66 8.74
C ASN A 36 -8.52 6.66 9.89
N LYS A 37 -9.15 6.26 10.97
CA LYS A 37 -9.35 7.11 12.16
C LYS A 37 -8.06 7.37 12.95
N GLY A 38 -6.93 6.84 12.49
CA GLY A 38 -5.64 7.01 13.14
C GLY A 38 -5.36 5.96 14.21
N THR A 39 -4.32 6.20 14.98
CA THR A 39 -3.93 5.38 16.12
C THR A 39 -3.90 6.23 17.37
N THR A 40 -4.38 5.69 18.46
CA THR A 40 -4.26 6.29 19.78
C THR A 40 -3.20 5.56 20.59
N ALA A 41 -2.48 6.28 21.43
CA ALA A 41 -1.70 5.64 22.47
C ALA A 41 -2.66 5.30 23.62
N ALA A 42 -2.95 4.00 23.79
CA ALA A 42 -3.73 3.54 24.94
C ALA A 42 -2.98 3.90 26.23
N ASN A 43 -3.72 4.42 27.21
CA ASN A 43 -3.17 4.64 28.56
C ASN A 43 -3.11 3.33 29.37
N GLU A 44 -2.60 3.38 30.60
CA GLU A 44 -2.51 2.23 31.50
C GLU A 44 -3.88 1.56 31.77
N GLY A 45 -5.00 2.27 31.57
CA GLY A 45 -6.37 1.76 31.67
C GLY A 45 -6.91 1.15 30.39
N ASN A 46 -6.13 1.13 29.32
CA ASN A 46 -6.53 0.64 27.99
C ASN A 46 -7.70 1.41 27.35
N PHE A 47 -7.83 2.70 27.66
CA PHE A 47 -8.81 3.60 27.04
C PHE A 47 -8.28 4.12 25.70
N ASP A 48 -9.17 4.21 24.71
CA ASP A 48 -8.88 4.67 23.35
C ASP A 48 -9.81 5.85 23.00
N LEU A 49 -9.27 6.97 22.50
CA LEU A 49 -10.07 8.11 22.06
C LEU A 49 -11.07 7.73 20.95
N LEU A 50 -10.76 6.72 20.16
CA LEU A 50 -11.67 6.25 19.09
C LEU A 50 -12.97 5.63 19.65
N ASP A 51 -13.00 5.21 20.90
CA ASP A 51 -14.21 4.70 21.56
C ASP A 51 -15.23 5.80 21.88
N VAL A 52 -14.77 7.05 21.96
CA VAL A 52 -15.58 8.20 22.40
C VAL A 52 -15.63 9.35 21.38
N ILE A 53 -15.04 9.18 20.19
CA ILE A 53 -15.14 10.15 19.11
C ILE A 53 -15.94 9.57 17.95
N ASP A 54 -17.07 10.20 17.66
CA ASP A 54 -17.90 9.88 16.50
C ASP A 54 -17.43 10.70 15.30
N PHE A 55 -17.27 10.04 14.14
CA PHE A 55 -16.85 10.70 12.90
C PHE A 55 -18.01 10.74 11.89
N TYR A 56 -18.12 11.87 11.22
CA TYR A 56 -19.13 12.12 10.20
C TYR A 56 -18.51 12.68 8.94
N LEU A 57 -19.07 12.29 7.79
CA LEU A 57 -18.90 13.02 6.55
C LEU A 57 -19.91 14.18 6.53
N VAL A 58 -19.44 15.37 6.21
CA VAL A 58 -20.27 16.55 6.13
C VAL A 58 -20.24 17.11 4.71
N THR A 59 -21.40 17.39 4.16
CA THR A 59 -21.58 18.19 2.96
C THR A 59 -22.33 19.48 3.31
N LYS A 60 -22.04 20.58 2.59
CA LYS A 60 -22.69 21.88 2.80
C LYS A 60 -23.44 22.27 1.56
N ALA A 61 -24.73 22.53 1.71
CA ALA A 61 -25.51 23.11 0.65
C ALA A 61 -25.17 24.61 0.43
N ALA A 62 -25.61 25.19 -0.68
CA ALA A 62 -25.30 26.56 -1.02
C ALA A 62 -25.88 27.61 -0.01
N ASP A 63 -26.91 27.22 0.73
CA ASP A 63 -27.50 28.03 1.81
C ASP A 63 -26.78 27.85 3.16
N GLY A 64 -25.70 27.02 3.21
CA GLY A 64 -24.93 26.72 4.42
C GLY A 64 -25.50 25.60 5.25
N THR A 65 -26.60 24.95 4.85
CA THR A 65 -27.14 23.79 5.53
C THR A 65 -26.16 22.63 5.47
N GLU A 66 -25.81 22.06 6.63
CA GLU A 66 -24.93 20.90 6.74
C GLU A 66 -25.75 19.60 6.75
N THR A 67 -25.30 18.62 5.97
CA THR A 67 -25.80 17.25 6.03
C THR A 67 -24.69 16.37 6.56
N GLU A 68 -24.96 15.63 7.62
CA GLU A 68 -24.04 14.70 8.28
C GLU A 68 -24.42 13.26 7.95
N THR A 69 -23.43 12.46 7.56
CA THR A 69 -23.60 11.03 7.33
C THR A 69 -22.53 10.31 8.15
N ALA A 70 -22.86 9.17 8.75
CA ALA A 70 -21.86 8.35 9.44
C ALA A 70 -20.70 8.00 8.50
N LEU A 71 -19.47 8.06 9.02
CA LEU A 71 -18.26 7.98 8.22
C LEU A 71 -17.81 6.52 7.93
N ASP A 72 -18.69 5.54 7.98
CA ASP A 72 -18.29 4.15 7.78
C ASP A 72 -17.99 3.83 6.32
N GLU A 73 -18.76 4.36 5.40
CA GLU A 73 -18.51 4.27 3.95
C GLU A 73 -19.13 5.45 3.24
N PHE A 74 -18.37 6.10 2.38
CA PHE A 74 -18.99 6.97 1.39
C PHE A 74 -18.43 6.71 0.00
N THR A 75 -19.32 6.68 -0.96
CA THR A 75 -19.04 6.35 -2.35
C THR A 75 -19.66 7.40 -3.26
N GLY A 76 -19.20 7.45 -4.49
CA GLY A 76 -19.77 8.30 -5.51
C GLY A 76 -19.29 7.94 -6.90
N ASN A 77 -19.88 8.57 -7.89
CA ASN A 77 -19.52 8.42 -9.28
C ASN A 77 -19.10 9.79 -9.82
N LEU A 78 -18.13 9.81 -10.70
CA LEU A 78 -17.68 11.00 -11.40
C LEU A 78 -17.57 10.69 -12.88
N LYS A 79 -18.19 11.50 -13.72
CA LYS A 79 -17.97 11.48 -15.16
C LYS A 79 -16.53 11.86 -15.48
N LYS A 80 -16.08 11.61 -16.68
CA LYS A 80 -14.79 12.08 -17.15
C LYS A 80 -14.62 13.58 -16.87
N THR A 81 -13.47 13.96 -16.35
CA THR A 81 -13.09 15.34 -15.99
C THR A 81 -13.96 16.03 -14.94
N GLU A 82 -14.86 15.31 -14.28
CA GLU A 82 -15.73 15.85 -13.23
C GLU A 82 -15.02 15.92 -11.87
N THR A 83 -15.48 16.84 -11.04
CA THR A 83 -15.03 16.99 -9.65
C THR A 83 -16.24 16.93 -8.74
N SER A 84 -16.10 16.23 -7.62
CA SER A 84 -17.17 16.07 -6.62
C SER A 84 -17.52 17.39 -5.93
N ASP A 85 -18.61 17.40 -5.19
CA ASP A 85 -18.88 18.40 -4.16
C ASP A 85 -17.76 18.46 -3.12
N VAL A 86 -17.78 19.50 -2.29
CA VAL A 86 -16.84 19.64 -1.18
C VAL A 86 -17.29 18.76 -0.04
N TYR A 87 -16.40 17.92 0.43
CA TYR A 87 -16.58 17.08 1.61
C TYR A 87 -15.74 17.60 2.77
N TYR A 88 -16.23 17.40 3.98
CA TYR A 88 -15.53 17.69 5.22
C TYR A 88 -15.65 16.47 6.14
N ILE A 89 -14.68 16.24 7.00
CA ILE A 89 -14.78 15.27 8.07
C ILE A 89 -14.99 16.00 9.39
N LYS A 90 -15.98 15.56 10.14
CA LYS A 90 -16.32 16.09 11.45
C LYS A 90 -16.08 15.03 12.50
N GLY A 91 -15.29 15.35 13.52
CA GLY A 91 -15.15 14.55 14.72
C GLY A 91 -15.93 15.22 15.87
N VAL A 92 -16.66 14.42 16.63
CA VAL A 92 -17.45 14.86 17.80
C VAL A 92 -17.10 13.96 18.98
N MET A 93 -16.56 14.55 20.04
CA MET A 93 -16.34 13.80 21.28
C MET A 93 -17.63 13.69 22.07
N GLN A 94 -17.97 12.48 22.49
CA GLN A 94 -19.19 12.19 23.26
C GLN A 94 -19.17 12.92 24.59
N THR A 95 -20.29 13.47 24.98
CA THR A 95 -20.43 14.18 26.27
C THR A 95 -20.30 13.29 27.50
N THR A 96 -20.41 11.98 27.29
CA THR A 96 -20.27 10.94 28.31
C THR A 96 -18.80 10.52 28.55
N ALA A 97 -17.88 11.01 27.74
CA ALA A 97 -16.46 10.71 27.91
C ALA A 97 -15.99 11.25 29.27
N GLY A 98 -15.41 10.36 30.08
CA GLY A 98 -14.91 10.68 31.42
C GLY A 98 -13.44 11.16 31.40
N ASN A 99 -12.89 11.38 32.57
CA ASN A 99 -11.49 11.80 32.76
C ASN A 99 -10.47 10.73 32.32
N ASP A 100 -10.89 9.51 32.11
CA ASP A 100 -10.05 8.38 31.68
C ASP A 100 -9.42 8.59 30.30
N TYR A 101 -10.01 9.47 29.49
CA TYR A 101 -9.52 9.85 28.16
C TYR A 101 -8.62 11.10 28.16
N GLN A 102 -8.40 11.69 29.34
CA GLN A 102 -7.60 12.91 29.46
C GLN A 102 -6.13 12.63 29.15
N GLY A 103 -5.53 13.50 28.33
CA GLY A 103 -4.13 13.40 27.94
C GLY A 103 -3.84 12.35 26.86
N LEU A 104 -4.86 11.70 26.31
CA LEU A 104 -4.71 10.83 25.13
C LEU A 104 -4.63 11.67 23.86
N THR A 105 -3.83 11.20 22.90
CA THR A 105 -3.68 11.80 21.58
C THR A 105 -4.25 10.90 20.50
N LEU A 106 -4.73 11.50 19.43
CA LEU A 106 -5.19 10.81 18.21
C LEU A 106 -4.36 11.32 17.03
N ASP A 107 -3.53 10.45 16.50
CA ASP A 107 -2.62 10.78 15.41
C ASP A 107 -2.97 10.00 14.12
N GLY A 108 -2.67 10.61 12.98
CA GLY A 108 -2.66 9.91 11.70
C GLY A 108 -4.03 9.68 11.07
N ILE A 109 -5.02 10.53 11.32
CA ILE A 109 -6.30 10.49 10.57
C ILE A 109 -5.99 10.69 9.10
N THR A 110 -6.31 9.70 8.27
CA THR A 110 -6.08 9.75 6.84
C THR A 110 -7.33 9.32 6.07
N ILE A 111 -7.48 9.86 4.86
CA ILE A 111 -8.55 9.48 3.93
C ILE A 111 -7.90 8.75 2.77
N THR A 112 -8.30 7.50 2.56
CA THR A 112 -7.90 6.74 1.37
C THR A 112 -9.08 6.71 0.41
N VAL A 113 -8.86 7.20 -0.81
CA VAL A 113 -9.85 7.13 -1.89
C VAL A 113 -9.37 6.09 -2.88
N VAL A 114 -10.20 5.08 -3.12
CA VAL A 114 -9.98 4.12 -4.20
C VAL A 114 -11.04 4.31 -5.26
N ALA A 115 -10.66 4.16 -6.51
CA ALA A 115 -11.56 4.31 -7.64
C ALA A 115 -11.33 3.17 -8.62
N THR A 116 -12.39 2.83 -9.33
CA THR A 116 -12.35 1.92 -10.48
C THR A 116 -13.26 2.49 -11.56
N GLN A 117 -13.15 1.96 -12.77
CA GLN A 117 -14.02 2.38 -13.85
C GLN A 117 -15.48 2.15 -13.50
N ASP A 118 -16.34 3.11 -13.85
CA ASP A 118 -17.78 2.94 -13.67
C ASP A 118 -18.31 1.88 -14.66
N THR A 119 -19.12 0.97 -14.14
CA THR A 119 -19.71 -0.12 -14.95
C THR A 119 -20.82 0.37 -15.86
N VAL A 120 -21.34 1.57 -15.66
CA VAL A 120 -22.42 2.17 -16.47
C VAL A 120 -21.85 3.35 -17.26
N GLU A 121 -21.20 3.05 -18.38
CA GLU A 121 -20.76 4.08 -19.32
C GLU A 121 -21.76 4.24 -20.46
N ASN A 122 -22.33 5.41 -20.60
CA ASN A 122 -23.22 5.77 -21.71
C ASN A 122 -22.46 6.26 -22.94
N ASP A 123 -21.12 6.28 -22.91
CA ASP A 123 -20.26 6.82 -23.97
C ASP A 123 -19.32 5.80 -24.60
N SER A 124 -19.38 4.52 -24.20
CA SER A 124 -18.62 3.44 -24.80
C SER A 124 -19.47 2.63 -25.80
N PHE A 125 -18.76 2.05 -26.77
CA PHE A 125 -19.38 1.15 -27.74
C PHE A 125 -19.85 -0.12 -26.99
N ASN A 126 -21.14 -0.31 -26.82
CA ASN A 126 -21.83 -1.38 -26.09
C ASN A 126 -22.09 -1.16 -24.58
N ASN A 127 -21.74 -0.07 -23.96
CA ASN A 127 -21.93 0.18 -22.52
C ASN A 127 -21.47 -0.98 -21.60
N GLN A 128 -20.46 -1.75 -22.02
CA GLN A 128 -20.01 -2.96 -21.33
C GLN A 128 -18.50 -2.96 -21.07
N TYR A 129 -17.88 -1.81 -21.10
CA TYR A 129 -16.45 -1.71 -20.82
C TYR A 129 -16.23 -1.98 -19.33
N ASP A 130 -15.57 -3.09 -19.05
CA ASP A 130 -15.17 -3.53 -17.70
C ASP A 130 -16.32 -3.64 -16.68
N LYS A 131 -17.43 -4.28 -17.09
CA LYS A 131 -18.61 -4.51 -16.22
C LYS A 131 -18.28 -5.20 -14.89
N ASP A 132 -17.15 -5.88 -14.82
CA ASP A 132 -16.69 -6.65 -13.67
C ASP A 132 -15.61 -5.90 -12.84
N ALA A 133 -15.42 -4.59 -13.12
CA ALA A 133 -14.47 -3.77 -12.35
C ALA A 133 -14.85 -3.67 -10.88
N GLU A 134 -14.01 -4.21 -10.02
CA GLU A 134 -14.17 -4.18 -8.58
C GLU A 134 -13.25 -3.14 -7.92
N TYR A 135 -13.66 -2.63 -6.76
CA TYR A 135 -12.79 -1.77 -5.97
C TYR A 135 -11.58 -2.55 -5.46
N PRO A 136 -10.42 -1.90 -5.38
CA PRO A 136 -9.31 -2.49 -4.64
C PRO A 136 -9.71 -2.82 -3.20
N ILE A 137 -9.13 -3.89 -2.67
CA ILE A 137 -9.33 -4.29 -1.28
C ILE A 137 -8.42 -3.42 -0.40
N LEU A 138 -9.00 -2.75 0.59
CA LEU A 138 -8.26 -1.93 1.54
C LEU A 138 -7.78 -2.79 2.70
N VAL A 139 -6.49 -2.70 3.03
CA VAL A 139 -5.82 -3.55 4.02
C VAL A 139 -5.12 -2.69 5.06
N THR A 140 -5.32 -3.05 6.33
CA THR A 140 -4.79 -2.33 7.50
C THR A 140 -3.73 -3.11 8.29
N THR A 141 -3.71 -4.44 8.16
CA THR A 141 -2.80 -5.31 8.93
C THR A 141 -2.11 -6.36 8.06
N GLY A 142 -0.97 -6.88 8.54
CA GLY A 142 -0.23 -7.93 7.85
C GLY A 142 -0.97 -9.27 7.80
N ASP A 143 -1.71 -9.60 8.85
CA ASP A 143 -2.51 -10.83 8.91
C ASP A 143 -3.69 -10.78 7.94
N GLU A 144 -4.36 -9.63 7.85
CA GLU A 144 -5.40 -9.38 6.86
C GLU A 144 -4.87 -9.52 5.43
N LEU A 145 -3.71 -8.91 5.14
CA LEU A 145 -3.04 -9.05 3.85
C LEU A 145 -2.80 -10.51 3.49
N GLN A 146 -2.22 -11.30 4.40
CA GLN A 146 -1.95 -12.72 4.15
C GLN A 146 -3.25 -13.52 3.98
N ALA A 147 -4.27 -13.25 4.77
CA ALA A 147 -5.56 -13.94 4.69
C ALA A 147 -6.25 -13.71 3.34
N ILE A 148 -6.30 -12.45 2.88
CA ILE A 148 -6.87 -12.09 1.57
C ILE A 148 -6.13 -12.80 0.45
N VAL A 149 -4.80 -12.73 0.42
CA VAL A 149 -4.00 -13.34 -0.63
C VAL A 149 -4.14 -14.87 -0.63
N SER A 150 -4.15 -15.50 0.55
CA SER A 150 -4.27 -16.97 0.65
C SER A 150 -5.62 -17.48 0.16
N ASN A 151 -6.70 -16.72 0.41
CA ASN A 151 -8.07 -17.11 0.08
C ASN A 151 -8.53 -16.62 -1.30
N ALA A 152 -7.73 -15.83 -2.01
CA ALA A 152 -8.07 -15.30 -3.31
C ALA A 152 -8.36 -16.44 -4.31
N THR A 153 -9.47 -16.35 -5.03
CA THR A 153 -9.86 -17.28 -6.10
C THR A 153 -9.76 -16.66 -7.49
N ALA A 154 -9.47 -15.37 -7.56
CA ALA A 154 -9.26 -14.56 -8.76
C ALA A 154 -8.11 -13.56 -8.47
N PRO A 155 -7.58 -12.86 -9.49
CA PRO A 155 -6.64 -11.77 -9.28
C PRO A 155 -7.17 -10.73 -8.29
N VAL A 156 -6.30 -10.27 -7.37
CA VAL A 156 -6.69 -9.30 -6.34
C VAL A 156 -5.88 -8.01 -6.43
N ASN A 157 -6.57 -6.88 -6.30
CA ASN A 157 -5.97 -5.56 -6.20
C ASN A 157 -6.07 -5.09 -4.74
N ILE A 158 -4.93 -4.86 -4.11
CA ILE A 158 -4.83 -4.50 -2.69
C ILE A 158 -4.19 -3.12 -2.56
N VAL A 159 -4.77 -2.28 -1.70
CA VAL A 159 -4.22 -0.98 -1.33
C VAL A 159 -4.00 -0.94 0.18
N LEU A 160 -2.77 -0.63 0.60
CA LEU A 160 -2.48 -0.45 2.01
C LEU A 160 -3.01 0.89 2.52
N THR A 161 -3.69 0.86 3.65
CA THR A 161 -4.16 2.07 4.33
C THR A 161 -3.32 2.38 5.57
N ASN A 162 -2.58 1.41 6.09
CA ASN A 162 -1.63 1.53 7.18
C ASN A 162 -0.27 0.95 6.83
N SER A 163 0.78 1.41 7.51
CA SER A 163 2.04 0.68 7.56
C SER A 163 1.85 -0.60 8.35
N ILE A 164 2.36 -1.70 7.83
CA ILE A 164 2.12 -3.04 8.38
C ILE A 164 3.40 -3.79 8.66
N THR A 165 3.35 -4.66 9.66
CA THR A 165 4.36 -5.69 9.89
C THR A 165 3.78 -7.03 9.50
N THR A 166 4.51 -7.77 8.68
CA THR A 166 4.11 -9.11 8.25
C THR A 166 4.89 -10.18 9.01
N ASN A 167 4.34 -11.38 9.06
CA ASN A 167 5.04 -12.56 9.56
C ASN A 167 5.01 -13.63 8.47
N ASN A 168 6.08 -13.68 7.66
CA ASN A 168 6.20 -14.57 6.48
C ASN A 168 5.12 -14.29 5.41
N PHE A 169 5.03 -13.06 4.92
CA PHE A 169 4.11 -12.79 3.83
C PHE A 169 4.51 -13.53 2.55
N VAL A 170 3.68 -14.48 2.16
CA VAL A 170 3.89 -15.35 1.00
C VAL A 170 2.74 -15.20 0.01
N ILE A 171 3.09 -14.95 -1.23
CA ILE A 171 2.14 -15.03 -2.36
C ILE A 171 2.26 -16.45 -2.94
N PRO A 172 1.22 -17.30 -2.81
CA PRO A 172 1.24 -18.67 -3.34
C PRO A 172 1.37 -18.72 -4.87
N ALA A 173 1.80 -19.85 -5.41
CA ALA A 173 2.12 -20.02 -6.83
C ALA A 173 0.92 -19.83 -7.78
N ASP A 174 -0.29 -20.03 -7.28
CA ASP A 174 -1.55 -19.91 -8.03
C ASP A 174 -2.22 -18.54 -7.89
N LYS A 175 -1.58 -17.58 -7.20
CA LYS A 175 -2.18 -16.26 -6.92
C LYS A 175 -1.59 -15.18 -7.81
N ASP A 176 -2.46 -14.23 -8.16
CA ASP A 176 -2.13 -13.01 -8.88
C ASP A 176 -2.52 -11.80 -8.03
N VAL A 177 -1.53 -11.03 -7.62
CA VAL A 177 -1.67 -9.96 -6.64
C VAL A 177 -1.09 -8.67 -7.17
N THR A 178 -1.90 -7.63 -7.21
CA THR A 178 -1.41 -6.25 -7.30
C THR A 178 -1.42 -5.64 -5.90
N LEU A 179 -0.23 -5.28 -5.40
CA LEU A 179 -0.05 -4.63 -4.11
C LEU A 179 0.36 -3.17 -4.30
N ASP A 180 -0.51 -2.28 -3.90
CA ASP A 180 -0.26 -0.85 -3.85
C ASP A 180 0.15 -0.43 -2.45
N LEU A 181 1.37 0.05 -2.31
CA LEU A 181 1.90 0.52 -1.03
C LEU A 181 1.22 1.80 -0.54
N ASN A 182 0.71 2.63 -1.45
CA ASN A 182 -0.02 3.86 -1.11
C ASN A 182 0.69 4.71 -0.02
N GLY A 183 2.01 4.86 -0.14
CA GLY A 183 2.84 5.60 0.82
C GLY A 183 3.11 4.88 2.15
N ARG A 184 2.73 3.61 2.28
CA ARG A 184 2.87 2.84 3.51
C ARG A 184 4.09 1.94 3.49
N THR A 185 4.52 1.55 4.68
CA THR A 185 5.69 0.67 4.85
C THR A 185 5.24 -0.75 5.18
N VAL A 186 5.84 -1.72 4.49
CA VAL A 186 5.74 -3.15 4.83
C VAL A 186 7.05 -3.61 5.43
N THR A 187 7.02 -4.16 6.64
CA THR A 187 8.19 -4.68 7.34
C THR A 187 8.05 -6.16 7.69
N ASN A 188 9.18 -6.84 7.89
CA ASN A 188 9.23 -8.18 8.46
C ASN A 188 10.54 -8.38 9.21
N ALA A 189 10.45 -8.86 10.46
CA ALA A 189 11.59 -9.19 11.31
C ALA A 189 11.87 -10.71 11.38
N GLY A 190 11.01 -11.53 10.80
CA GLY A 190 11.08 -13.00 10.90
C GLY A 190 11.67 -13.70 9.67
N SER A 191 11.42 -13.18 8.47
CA SER A 191 11.79 -13.81 7.20
C SER A 191 11.97 -12.77 6.09
N HIS A 192 11.91 -13.16 4.81
CA HIS A 192 11.77 -12.23 3.70
C HIS A 192 10.51 -11.38 3.90
N THR A 193 10.57 -10.08 3.56
CA THR A 193 9.39 -9.22 3.76
C THR A 193 8.28 -9.62 2.81
N ILE A 194 8.61 -9.87 1.55
CA ILE A 194 7.71 -10.50 0.57
C ILE A 194 8.42 -11.70 -0.07
N LEU A 195 7.80 -12.87 0.04
CA LEU A 195 8.16 -14.06 -0.73
C LEU A 195 7.11 -14.31 -1.79
N ASN A 196 7.41 -13.92 -3.02
CA ASN A 196 6.56 -14.20 -4.17
C ASN A 196 6.85 -15.58 -4.75
N LYS A 197 5.84 -16.42 -4.84
CA LYS A 197 5.86 -17.70 -5.56
C LYS A 197 4.85 -17.72 -6.72
N GLY A 198 4.00 -16.70 -6.83
CA GLY A 198 2.97 -16.53 -7.85
C GLY A 198 3.25 -15.34 -8.76
N HIS A 199 2.24 -14.52 -8.99
CA HIS A 199 2.35 -13.27 -9.71
C HIS A 199 2.19 -12.09 -8.76
N LEU A 200 3.14 -11.16 -8.78
CA LEU A 200 3.11 -9.91 -8.02
C LEU A 200 3.33 -8.72 -8.93
N THR A 201 2.40 -7.78 -8.90
CA THR A 201 2.64 -6.40 -9.33
C THR A 201 2.75 -5.51 -8.10
N LEU A 202 3.91 -4.89 -7.91
CA LEU A 202 4.19 -3.97 -6.81
C LEU A 202 4.17 -2.55 -7.32
N LYS A 203 3.37 -1.69 -6.70
CA LYS A 203 3.31 -0.27 -7.06
C LYS A 203 3.18 0.62 -5.82
N ASP A 204 3.36 1.91 -6.02
CA ASP A 204 3.09 2.95 -5.02
C ASP A 204 2.34 4.11 -5.69
N SER A 205 1.06 4.23 -5.39
CA SER A 205 0.19 5.26 -5.96
C SER A 205 0.27 6.59 -5.21
N SER A 206 0.96 6.64 -4.05
CA SER A 206 1.08 7.88 -3.27
C SER A 206 1.72 9.01 -4.07
N ALA A 207 1.34 10.24 -3.77
CA ALA A 207 1.83 11.40 -4.50
C ALA A 207 3.34 11.65 -4.30
N ASP A 208 3.82 11.39 -3.10
CA ASP A 208 5.22 11.57 -2.68
C ASP A 208 6.11 10.33 -2.91
N LYS A 209 5.50 9.22 -3.39
CA LYS A 209 6.21 7.95 -3.64
C LYS A 209 6.95 7.42 -2.41
N SER A 210 6.38 7.62 -1.23
CA SER A 210 6.99 7.24 0.06
C SER A 210 6.78 5.77 0.44
N GLY A 211 5.98 5.03 -0.33
CA GLY A 211 5.72 3.62 -0.08
C GLY A 211 6.98 2.75 -0.14
N GLN A 212 7.14 1.84 0.83
CA GLN A 212 8.37 1.06 0.91
C GLN A 212 8.17 -0.35 1.50
N ILE A 213 9.08 -1.24 1.12
CA ILE A 213 9.22 -2.57 1.69
C ILE A 213 10.59 -2.65 2.34
N ILE A 214 10.64 -3.04 3.63
CA ILE A 214 11.87 -3.09 4.40
C ILE A 214 12.07 -4.47 5.02
N SER A 215 13.22 -5.11 4.77
CA SER A 215 13.64 -6.28 5.53
C SER A 215 14.40 -5.83 6.79
N LEU A 216 13.92 -6.28 7.95
CA LEU A 216 14.53 -6.01 9.25
C LEU A 216 15.39 -7.17 9.74
N LYS A 217 15.40 -8.31 9.04
CA LYS A 217 16.12 -9.52 9.46
C LYS A 217 17.41 -9.75 8.68
N GLY A 218 18.45 -10.20 9.37
CA GLY A 218 19.67 -10.69 8.76
C GLY A 218 19.44 -11.91 7.84
N ASN A 219 20.20 -11.98 6.75
CA ASN A 219 20.17 -13.07 5.78
C ASN A 219 18.81 -13.28 5.07
N THR A 220 18.00 -12.24 4.96
CA THR A 220 16.73 -12.27 4.23
C THR A 220 16.63 -11.10 3.27
N ALA A 221 15.96 -11.27 2.14
CA ALA A 221 15.66 -10.21 1.19
C ALA A 221 14.40 -9.44 1.60
N ALA A 222 14.28 -8.20 1.19
CA ALA A 222 13.02 -7.47 1.27
C ALA A 222 12.01 -8.02 0.25
N LEU A 223 12.48 -8.32 -0.96
CA LEU A 223 11.67 -8.96 -2.00
C LEU A 223 12.42 -10.18 -2.54
N ARG A 224 11.83 -11.36 -2.36
CA ARG A 224 12.30 -12.60 -2.99
C ARG A 224 11.27 -13.09 -3.99
N ASN A 225 11.65 -13.13 -5.25
CA ASN A 225 10.88 -13.69 -6.33
C ASN A 225 11.37 -15.14 -6.57
N GLY A 226 10.53 -16.12 -6.27
CA GLY A 226 10.86 -17.53 -6.30
C GLY A 226 10.93 -18.12 -7.71
N ASP A 227 11.24 -19.41 -7.79
CA ASP A 227 11.26 -20.16 -9.06
C ASP A 227 9.88 -20.11 -9.72
N ASN A 228 9.86 -19.88 -11.04
CA ASN A 228 8.64 -19.76 -11.84
C ASN A 228 7.68 -18.61 -11.45
N ALA A 229 8.03 -17.84 -10.43
CA ALA A 229 7.25 -16.67 -10.05
C ALA A 229 7.46 -15.51 -11.02
N VAL A 230 6.46 -14.65 -11.14
CA VAL A 230 6.51 -13.44 -11.95
C VAL A 230 6.36 -12.23 -11.03
N CYS A 231 7.24 -11.25 -11.18
CA CYS A 231 7.17 -10.02 -10.43
C CYS A 231 7.36 -8.81 -11.35
N VAL A 232 6.45 -7.84 -11.24
CA VAL A 232 6.56 -6.54 -11.91
C VAL A 232 6.63 -5.47 -10.83
N VAL A 233 7.65 -4.63 -10.89
CA VAL A 233 7.81 -3.48 -10.00
C VAL A 233 7.57 -2.20 -10.79
N GLU A 234 6.44 -1.55 -10.50
CA GLU A 234 6.02 -0.29 -11.10
C GLU A 234 6.45 0.92 -10.25
N GLY A 235 6.71 0.70 -8.96
CA GLY A 235 7.06 1.77 -8.03
C GLY A 235 7.27 1.31 -6.60
N GLY A 236 7.60 2.27 -5.73
CA GLY A 236 7.91 2.04 -4.33
C GLY A 236 9.41 1.83 -4.08
N THR A 237 9.82 1.92 -2.82
CA THR A 237 11.20 1.70 -2.38
C THR A 237 11.35 0.31 -1.77
N ILE A 238 12.34 -0.45 -2.20
CA ILE A 238 12.67 -1.76 -1.65
C ILE A 238 14.02 -1.63 -0.96
N SER A 239 14.08 -1.89 0.34
CA SER A 239 15.28 -1.63 1.14
C SER A 239 15.53 -2.68 2.21
N ARG A 240 16.71 -2.61 2.80
CA ARG A 240 17.08 -3.37 3.99
C ARG A 240 17.58 -2.45 5.07
N ASP A 241 17.21 -2.75 6.32
CA ASP A 241 17.84 -2.13 7.46
C ASP A 241 19.22 -2.78 7.69
N GLY A 242 20.28 -2.03 7.37
CA GLY A 242 21.67 -2.46 7.55
C GLY A 242 22.20 -2.31 8.97
N ALA A 243 21.41 -1.78 9.91
CA ALA A 243 21.85 -1.40 11.26
C ALA A 243 22.35 -2.58 12.13
N ASN A 244 22.00 -3.82 11.75
CA ASN A 244 22.32 -5.03 12.52
C ASN A 244 23.37 -5.94 11.88
N GLY A 245 24.30 -5.42 11.10
CA GLY A 245 25.30 -6.24 10.40
C GLY A 245 24.68 -7.16 9.34
N ASN A 246 23.64 -6.74 8.76
CA ASN A 246 22.78 -7.47 7.85
C ASN A 246 23.44 -7.64 6.48
N THR A 247 24.02 -8.80 6.22
CA THR A 247 24.82 -9.11 5.05
C THR A 247 24.03 -9.92 4.02
N TRP A 248 23.00 -9.35 3.42
CA TRP A 248 22.23 -10.07 2.41
C TRP A 248 21.82 -9.16 1.25
N HIS A 249 21.16 -9.73 0.26
CA HIS A 249 20.65 -9.02 -0.90
C HIS A 249 19.32 -8.32 -0.56
N VAL A 250 19.05 -7.17 -1.18
CA VAL A 250 17.76 -6.50 -0.98
C VAL A 250 16.68 -7.17 -1.81
N VAL A 251 17.00 -7.47 -3.08
CA VAL A 251 16.13 -8.18 -4.01
C VAL A 251 16.81 -9.44 -4.50
N GLU A 252 16.10 -10.55 -4.45
CA GLU A 252 16.51 -11.83 -5.03
C GLU A 252 15.50 -12.26 -6.08
N ASN A 253 15.96 -12.46 -7.31
CA ASN A 253 15.14 -13.00 -8.39
C ASN A 253 15.61 -14.39 -8.82
N PHE A 254 14.72 -15.36 -8.73
CA PHE A 254 14.91 -16.71 -9.25
C PHE A 254 13.91 -17.07 -10.36
N GLY A 255 12.89 -16.24 -10.58
CA GLY A 255 11.88 -16.38 -11.61
C GLY A 255 12.01 -15.30 -12.70
N LYS A 256 10.90 -14.72 -13.07
CA LYS A 256 10.85 -13.59 -14.02
C LYS A 256 10.55 -12.29 -13.26
N MET A 257 11.38 -11.27 -13.44
CA MET A 257 11.20 -9.97 -12.81
C MET A 257 11.37 -8.85 -13.81
N THR A 258 10.49 -7.86 -13.76
CA THR A 258 10.57 -6.64 -14.58
C THR A 258 10.49 -5.42 -13.66
N PHE A 259 11.42 -4.50 -13.83
CA PHE A 259 11.37 -3.18 -13.21
C PHE A 259 10.94 -2.14 -14.25
N ASN A 260 9.76 -1.57 -14.08
CA ASN A 260 9.25 -0.43 -14.84
C ASN A 260 9.36 0.87 -14.04
N GLY A 261 9.87 0.80 -12.82
CA GLY A 261 10.06 1.91 -11.91
C GLY A 261 10.53 1.46 -10.55
N GLY A 262 10.47 2.37 -9.59
CA GLY A 262 10.82 2.11 -8.20
C GLY A 262 12.30 2.35 -7.89
N LYS A 263 12.63 2.12 -6.61
CA LYS A 263 13.95 2.36 -6.04
C LYS A 263 14.40 1.16 -5.21
N VAL A 264 15.65 0.73 -5.40
CA VAL A 264 16.27 -0.29 -4.54
C VAL A 264 17.39 0.37 -3.74
N VAL A 265 17.35 0.23 -2.41
CA VAL A 265 18.29 0.87 -1.49
C VAL A 265 19.05 -0.17 -0.68
N LEU A 266 20.38 -0.14 -0.79
CA LEU A 266 21.29 -0.92 0.06
C LEU A 266 22.35 0.03 0.66
N LYS A 267 22.21 0.33 1.95
CA LYS A 267 23.18 1.11 2.71
C LYS A 267 23.78 0.29 3.83
N ASN A 268 25.04 0.50 4.12
CA ASN A 268 25.79 -0.14 5.21
C ASN A 268 25.74 -1.69 5.18
N GLY A 269 25.59 -2.28 3.99
CA GLY A 269 25.47 -3.73 3.81
C GLY A 269 26.61 -4.33 3.01
N ASN A 270 26.83 -5.64 3.14
CA ASN A 270 27.87 -6.39 2.41
C ASN A 270 27.31 -7.23 1.25
N GLY A 271 26.01 -7.19 1.00
CA GLY A 271 25.34 -7.93 -0.07
C GLY A 271 25.34 -7.17 -1.40
N PHE A 272 24.54 -7.67 -2.32
CA PHE A 272 24.18 -6.96 -3.54
C PHE A 272 22.83 -6.29 -3.36
N ALA A 273 22.64 -5.14 -4.00
CA ALA A 273 21.30 -4.56 -4.02
C ALA A 273 20.32 -5.51 -4.70
N ILE A 274 20.73 -6.12 -5.82
CA ILE A 274 19.89 -7.08 -6.56
C ILE A 274 20.74 -8.29 -6.95
N THR A 275 20.20 -9.50 -6.81
CA THR A 275 20.74 -10.72 -7.42
C THR A 275 19.74 -11.31 -8.40
N ASN A 276 20.22 -11.76 -9.55
CA ASN A 276 19.42 -12.41 -10.58
C ASN A 276 19.99 -13.78 -10.93
N GLY A 277 19.28 -14.81 -10.54
CA GLY A 277 19.61 -16.21 -10.80
C GLY A 277 20.39 -16.90 -9.68
N TRP A 278 20.67 -18.16 -9.90
CA TRP A 278 21.39 -19.04 -8.99
C TRP A 278 22.90 -18.90 -9.17
N ASN A 279 23.63 -18.84 -8.07
CA ASN A 279 25.07 -18.69 -8.10
C ASN A 279 25.85 -19.95 -7.69
N TYR A 280 25.31 -20.74 -6.75
CA TYR A 280 26.03 -21.84 -6.11
C TYR A 280 25.46 -23.21 -6.43
N PHE A 281 24.22 -23.28 -6.88
CA PHE A 281 23.57 -24.54 -7.22
C PHE A 281 23.22 -24.53 -8.70
N ASP A 282 23.48 -25.64 -9.36
CA ASP A 282 22.83 -25.94 -10.61
C ASP A 282 21.36 -26.20 -10.28
N PRO A 283 20.42 -25.39 -10.71
CA PRO A 283 19.02 -25.62 -10.43
C PRO A 283 18.49 -26.92 -11.04
N GLY A 284 19.33 -27.65 -11.76
CA GLY A 284 18.98 -28.88 -12.49
C GLY A 284 18.28 -28.55 -13.82
N ALA A 285 18.15 -29.57 -14.64
CA ALA A 285 17.53 -29.42 -15.98
C ALA A 285 16.03 -29.06 -15.95
N SER A 286 15.43 -29.00 -14.77
CA SER A 286 13.99 -28.71 -14.61
C SER A 286 13.69 -27.26 -14.23
N THR A 287 14.69 -26.43 -13.95
CA THR A 287 14.46 -25.04 -13.59
C THR A 287 14.83 -24.12 -14.74
N THR A 288 13.93 -23.18 -15.02
CA THR A 288 14.17 -22.11 -15.98
C THR A 288 15.20 -21.15 -15.40
N HIS A 289 16.05 -20.58 -16.26
CA HIS A 289 16.89 -19.46 -15.87
C HIS A 289 16.03 -18.33 -15.30
N ALA A 290 16.53 -17.68 -14.28
CA ALA A 290 15.94 -16.43 -13.82
C ALA A 290 16.08 -15.37 -14.92
N VAL A 291 15.03 -14.62 -15.16
CA VAL A 291 15.03 -13.55 -16.17
C VAL A 291 14.73 -12.22 -15.48
N MET A 292 15.56 -11.22 -15.75
CA MET A 292 15.34 -9.87 -15.25
C MET A 292 15.41 -8.86 -16.40
N GLU A 293 14.42 -8.01 -16.46
CA GLU A 293 14.34 -6.88 -17.36
C GLU A 293 14.21 -5.58 -16.56
N ILE A 294 15.03 -4.60 -16.88
CA ILE A 294 15.04 -3.29 -16.24
C ILE A 294 14.75 -2.23 -17.29
N ASN A 295 13.57 -1.66 -17.26
CA ASN A 295 13.14 -0.56 -18.12
C ASN A 295 13.36 0.79 -17.41
N ALA A 296 13.11 0.83 -16.09
CA ALA A 296 13.41 1.96 -15.23
C ALA A 296 13.65 1.49 -13.80
N LEU A 297 14.71 1.97 -13.16
CA LEU A 297 15.05 1.65 -11.78
C LEU A 297 16.01 2.70 -11.22
N GLU A 298 15.70 3.24 -10.04
CA GLU A 298 16.68 3.98 -9.25
C GLU A 298 17.44 3.00 -8.32
N LEU A 299 18.76 3.03 -8.39
CA LEU A 299 19.61 2.22 -7.54
C LEU A 299 20.44 3.11 -6.62
N ASP A 300 20.21 3.00 -5.31
CA ASP A 300 20.91 3.79 -4.30
C ASP A 300 21.69 2.86 -3.35
N THR A 301 22.95 2.65 -3.66
CA THR A 301 23.82 1.73 -2.91
C THR A 301 25.20 2.31 -2.68
N ASP A 302 25.74 2.07 -1.47
CA ASP A 302 27.16 2.31 -1.12
C ASP A 302 28.00 1.03 -1.18
N SER A 303 27.40 -0.06 -1.64
CA SER A 303 27.98 -1.39 -1.79
C SER A 303 27.85 -1.88 -3.24
N SER A 304 27.63 -3.18 -3.43
CA SER A 304 27.50 -3.79 -4.75
C SER A 304 26.09 -3.62 -5.32
N GLY A 305 26.00 -3.26 -6.60
CA GLY A 305 24.74 -3.05 -7.29
C GLY A 305 24.04 -4.34 -7.69
N ILE A 306 24.00 -4.63 -9.00
CA ILE A 306 23.29 -5.79 -9.56
C ILE A 306 24.29 -6.93 -9.83
N LYS A 307 23.97 -8.11 -9.32
CA LYS A 307 24.70 -9.34 -9.63
C LYS A 307 23.90 -10.22 -10.57
N LYS A 308 24.34 -10.33 -11.82
CA LYS A 308 23.89 -11.40 -12.71
C LYS A 308 24.63 -12.68 -12.36
N CYS A 309 23.90 -13.67 -11.88
CA CYS A 309 24.43 -14.98 -11.56
C CYS A 309 24.55 -15.86 -12.79
N ARG A 310 25.16 -17.06 -12.63
CA ARG A 310 25.39 -18.00 -13.74
C ARG A 310 24.11 -18.41 -14.47
N TYR A 311 23.05 -18.63 -13.71
CA TYR A 311 21.73 -19.07 -14.23
C TYR A 311 20.73 -17.93 -14.17
N GLY A 312 21.11 -16.78 -14.66
CA GLY A 312 20.26 -15.60 -14.75
C GLY A 312 20.53 -14.81 -16.03
N ASP A 313 19.48 -14.38 -16.68
CA ASP A 313 19.53 -13.50 -17.85
C ASP A 313 19.10 -12.09 -17.44
N LEU A 314 19.88 -11.10 -17.81
CA LEU A 314 19.65 -9.69 -17.48
C LEU A 314 19.62 -8.85 -18.73
N THR A 315 18.53 -8.11 -18.92
CA THR A 315 18.38 -7.06 -19.95
C THR A 315 18.18 -5.73 -19.24
N VAL A 316 18.90 -4.71 -19.66
CA VAL A 316 18.73 -3.32 -19.24
C VAL A 316 18.41 -2.52 -20.48
N ASN A 317 17.26 -1.88 -20.50
CA ASN A 317 16.80 -1.04 -21.59
C ASN A 317 17.19 0.43 -21.30
N ASP A 318 17.48 1.17 -22.36
CA ASP A 318 17.86 2.59 -22.28
C ASP A 318 16.62 3.51 -22.18
#